data_839d29623fef1fc9b8f0569135b5ea29
#
_entry.id   839d29623fef1fc9b8f0569135b5ea29
#
_cell.length_a   1.000
_cell.length_b   1.000
_cell.length_c   1.000
_cell.angle_alpha   90.00
_cell.angle_beta   90.00
_cell.angle_gamma   90.00
#
_symmetry.space_group_name_H-M   'P 1'
#
loop_
_entity.id
_entity.type
_entity.pdbx_description
1 polymer ?
#
loop_
_entity_poly.entity_id
_entity_poly.type
_entity_poly.pdbx_seq_one_letter_code
_entity_poly.pdbx_strand_id
1 'polypeptide(L)'
;SIPESYEKQFVKSIPTAGKDCWIVRADDKHLLDGINMWITSYSRTNEYKRLKSNYLRSFNIKNYALVDLDVNRLSPYDELIKKYSKFIGWDWRLLTSVVYQESRFSMGAQSSRDALGLMQIKSSTAQYYDINNIYDPEMNIKAGALHLQRLSNIYKRYQFDSLNIIKFTLAAYNAGEGRIDNCIDVAKEH
;
A
#
# COMPACT_ATOMS: atom_id res chain seq x y z
N SER A 1 -9.05 -17.62 -8.03
CA SER A 1 -9.84 -18.61 -8.82
C SER A 1 -11.09 -18.97 -8.03
N ILE A 2 -12.23 -18.90 -8.67
CA ILE A 2 -13.52 -19.32 -8.11
C ILE A 2 -13.48 -20.85 -8.04
N PRO A 3 -13.85 -21.49 -6.91
CA PRO A 3 -13.89 -22.95 -6.83
C PRO A 3 -14.82 -23.52 -7.90
N GLU A 4 -14.43 -24.60 -8.54
CA GLU A 4 -15.15 -25.27 -9.64
C GLU A 4 -16.63 -25.59 -9.32
N SER A 5 -16.95 -25.81 -8.04
CA SER A 5 -18.32 -26.02 -7.55
C SER A 5 -19.25 -24.82 -7.71
N TYR A 6 -18.70 -23.62 -7.88
CA TYR A 6 -19.47 -22.37 -8.04
C TYR A 6 -19.54 -21.89 -9.48
N GLU A 7 -18.72 -22.41 -10.40
CA GLU A 7 -18.69 -21.97 -11.81
C GLU A 7 -20.04 -22.14 -12.52
N LYS A 8 -20.84 -23.11 -12.12
CA LYS A 8 -22.18 -23.34 -12.68
C LYS A 8 -23.25 -22.39 -12.17
N GLN A 9 -22.97 -21.60 -11.13
CA GLN A 9 -23.94 -20.69 -10.50
C GLN A 9 -23.75 -19.22 -10.92
N PHE A 10 -22.64 -18.89 -11.59
CA PHE A 10 -22.30 -17.52 -11.95
C PHE A 10 -22.16 -17.37 -13.46
N VAL A 11 -23.08 -16.70 -14.09
CA VAL A 11 -23.15 -16.71 -15.56
C VAL A 11 -22.94 -15.38 -16.20
N LYS A 12 -22.63 -14.33 -15.68
CA LYS A 12 -22.14 -13.20 -16.49
C LYS A 12 -21.48 -12.11 -15.69
N SER A 13 -20.29 -11.75 -16.12
CA SER A 13 -19.64 -10.51 -15.76
C SER A 13 -20.37 -9.31 -16.33
N ILE A 14 -20.52 -8.25 -15.55
CA ILE A 14 -20.94 -6.94 -16.03
C ILE A 14 -19.69 -6.26 -16.56
N PRO A 15 -19.56 -6.02 -17.89
CA PRO A 15 -18.36 -5.36 -18.42
C PRO A 15 -18.30 -3.95 -17.87
N THR A 16 -17.25 -3.67 -17.12
CA THR A 16 -16.82 -2.30 -16.83
C THR A 16 -15.82 -1.88 -17.90
N ALA A 17 -15.53 -0.59 -18.04
CA ALA A 17 -14.58 -0.05 -19.04
C ALA A 17 -13.14 -0.54 -18.87
N GLY A 18 -12.90 -1.53 -18.03
CA GLY A 18 -11.66 -2.27 -17.80
C GLY A 18 -11.92 -3.77 -17.73
N LYS A 19 -10.95 -4.54 -17.24
CA LYS A 19 -11.06 -5.99 -17.05
C LYS A 19 -11.85 -6.38 -15.78
N ASP A 20 -12.27 -5.39 -14.98
CA ASP A 20 -13.02 -5.62 -13.74
C ASP A 20 -14.50 -5.77 -14.03
N CYS A 21 -15.13 -6.75 -13.38
CA CYS A 21 -16.54 -7.04 -13.57
C CYS A 21 -17.18 -7.47 -12.24
N TRP A 22 -18.48 -7.21 -12.13
CA TRP A 22 -19.29 -7.76 -11.06
C TRP A 22 -19.95 -9.04 -11.52
N ILE A 23 -20.05 -10.01 -10.64
CA ILE A 23 -20.62 -11.31 -10.92
C ILE A 23 -21.92 -11.42 -10.14
N VAL A 24 -23.01 -11.75 -10.83
CA VAL A 24 -24.34 -12.01 -10.24
C VAL A 24 -24.80 -13.42 -10.63
N ARG A 25 -25.76 -13.97 -9.90
CA ARG A 25 -26.33 -15.27 -10.25
C ARG A 25 -27.02 -15.22 -11.60
N ALA A 26 -26.96 -16.32 -12.33
CA ALA A 26 -27.46 -16.43 -13.70
C ALA A 26 -28.97 -16.22 -13.82
N ASP A 27 -29.71 -16.61 -12.81
CA ASP A 27 -31.17 -16.57 -12.73
C ASP A 27 -31.69 -15.19 -12.25
N ASP A 28 -30.84 -14.31 -11.73
CA ASP A 28 -31.26 -13.01 -11.23
C ASP A 28 -31.08 -11.89 -12.27
N LYS A 29 -31.87 -11.95 -13.30
CA LYS A 29 -31.89 -10.96 -14.39
C LYS A 29 -32.27 -9.55 -13.90
N HIS A 30 -33.20 -9.45 -12.94
CA HIS A 30 -33.61 -8.16 -12.39
C HIS A 30 -32.48 -7.45 -11.68
N LEU A 31 -31.69 -8.18 -10.88
CA LEU A 31 -30.50 -7.62 -10.23
C LEU A 31 -29.45 -7.19 -11.27
N LEU A 32 -29.21 -8.01 -12.29
CA LEU A 32 -28.27 -7.70 -13.37
C LEU A 32 -28.66 -6.42 -14.10
N ASP A 33 -29.92 -6.29 -14.49
CA ASP A 33 -30.43 -5.13 -15.23
C ASP A 33 -30.40 -3.88 -14.33
N GLY A 34 -30.79 -4.00 -13.06
CA GLY A 34 -30.75 -2.93 -12.08
C GLY A 34 -29.32 -2.42 -11.86
N ILE A 35 -28.35 -3.31 -11.68
CA ILE A 35 -26.93 -2.94 -11.52
C ILE A 35 -26.39 -2.28 -12.79
N ASN A 36 -26.66 -2.82 -13.97
CA ASN A 36 -26.21 -2.23 -15.23
C ASN A 36 -26.77 -0.83 -15.46
N MET A 37 -28.04 -0.62 -15.16
CA MET A 37 -28.68 0.69 -15.24
C MET A 37 -28.07 1.67 -14.24
N TRP A 38 -27.83 1.22 -13.00
CA TRP A 38 -27.19 2.05 -11.99
C TRP A 38 -25.75 2.42 -12.39
N ILE A 39 -24.91 1.45 -12.81
CA ILE A 39 -23.55 1.72 -13.26
C ILE A 39 -23.55 2.72 -14.42
N THR A 40 -24.45 2.54 -15.40
CA THR A 40 -24.53 3.42 -16.57
C THR A 40 -24.92 4.84 -16.18
N SER A 41 -25.87 5.02 -15.27
CA SER A 41 -26.30 6.33 -14.80
C SER A 41 -25.25 6.97 -13.89
N TYR A 42 -24.73 6.23 -12.91
CA TYR A 42 -23.77 6.72 -11.93
C TYR A 42 -22.43 7.10 -12.57
N SER A 43 -21.94 6.30 -13.53
CA SER A 43 -20.67 6.57 -14.22
C SER A 43 -20.64 7.91 -14.98
N ARG A 44 -21.80 8.49 -15.29
CA ARG A 44 -21.93 9.81 -15.94
C ARG A 44 -21.91 10.98 -14.95
N THR A 45 -22.08 10.71 -13.66
CA THR A 45 -22.16 11.77 -12.63
C THR A 45 -20.78 12.41 -12.37
N ASN A 46 -20.81 13.67 -11.94
CA ASN A 46 -19.60 14.38 -11.50
C ASN A 46 -19.01 13.76 -10.22
N GLU A 47 -19.85 13.17 -9.38
CA GLU A 47 -19.43 12.45 -8.18
C GLU A 47 -18.58 11.22 -8.53
N TYR A 48 -19.03 10.39 -9.47
CA TYR A 48 -18.24 9.27 -9.98
C TYR A 48 -16.90 9.72 -10.58
N LYS A 49 -16.92 10.78 -11.39
CA LYS A 49 -15.68 11.34 -11.98
C LYS A 49 -14.71 11.80 -10.90
N ARG A 50 -15.20 12.44 -9.84
CA ARG A 50 -14.41 12.87 -8.68
C ARG A 50 -13.84 11.68 -7.91
N LEU A 51 -14.68 10.70 -7.57
CA LEU A 51 -14.26 9.46 -6.89
C LEU A 51 -13.23 8.71 -7.73
N LYS A 52 -13.50 8.51 -9.01
CA LYS A 52 -12.58 7.87 -9.95
C LYS A 52 -11.25 8.62 -10.03
N SER A 53 -11.27 9.96 -10.14
CA SER A 53 -10.07 10.79 -10.16
C SER A 53 -9.27 10.66 -8.86
N ASN A 54 -9.92 10.70 -7.70
CA ASN A 54 -9.27 10.55 -6.41
C ASN A 54 -8.70 9.15 -6.21
N TYR A 55 -9.45 8.12 -6.64
CA TYR A 55 -9.00 6.73 -6.56
C TYR A 55 -7.83 6.45 -7.51
N LEU A 56 -7.92 6.94 -8.76
CA LEU A 56 -6.88 6.78 -9.77
C LEU A 56 -5.68 7.72 -9.58
N ARG A 57 -5.82 8.83 -8.83
CA ARG A 57 -4.65 9.62 -8.38
C ARG A 57 -3.77 8.81 -7.42
N SER A 58 -4.39 8.02 -6.54
CA SER A 58 -3.68 7.05 -5.70
C SER A 58 -3.11 5.88 -6.51
N PHE A 59 -3.73 5.55 -7.64
CA PHE A 59 -3.31 4.56 -8.62
C PHE A 59 -2.85 5.29 -9.87
N ASN A 60 -1.64 5.80 -9.89
CA ASN A 60 -1.07 6.34 -11.12
C ASN A 60 -0.66 5.18 -12.04
N ILE A 61 -1.69 4.48 -12.57
CA ILE A 61 -1.58 3.30 -13.46
C ILE A 61 -0.76 3.63 -14.72
N LYS A 62 -0.56 4.90 -15.05
CA LYS A 62 0.27 5.30 -16.19
C LYS A 62 1.76 4.98 -16.01
N ASN A 63 2.22 4.75 -14.78
CA ASN A 63 3.61 4.34 -14.49
C ASN A 63 3.76 2.84 -14.21
N TYR A 64 2.67 2.07 -14.10
CA TYR A 64 2.76 0.65 -14.36
C TYR A 64 2.82 0.49 -15.89
N ALA A 65 3.94 0.82 -16.52
CA ALA A 65 4.36 0.00 -17.63
C ALA A 65 4.09 -1.43 -17.15
N LEU A 66 3.30 -2.17 -17.91
CA LEU A 66 3.20 -3.62 -17.79
C LEU A 66 4.65 -4.10 -17.86
N VAL A 67 5.35 -4.03 -16.74
CA VAL A 67 6.57 -4.77 -16.52
C VAL A 67 6.06 -6.18 -16.67
N ASP A 68 6.55 -6.84 -17.68
CA ASP A 68 6.47 -8.27 -17.84
C ASP A 68 6.99 -8.80 -16.50
N LEU A 69 6.05 -9.04 -15.58
CA LEU A 69 6.38 -9.47 -14.23
C LEU A 69 6.87 -10.90 -14.44
N ASP A 70 8.17 -11.04 -14.60
CA ASP A 70 8.84 -12.29 -14.35
C ASP A 70 8.20 -12.85 -13.07
N VAL A 71 7.72 -14.08 -13.12
CA VAL A 71 6.92 -14.75 -12.07
C VAL A 71 7.56 -14.63 -10.67
N ASN A 72 8.81 -14.20 -10.62
CA ASN A 72 9.63 -14.01 -9.43
C ASN A 72 9.78 -12.55 -8.95
N ARG A 73 9.15 -11.58 -9.60
CA ARG A 73 9.22 -10.16 -9.22
C ARG A 73 7.94 -9.67 -8.58
N LEU A 74 8.05 -9.01 -7.42
CA LEU A 74 6.93 -8.38 -6.71
C LEU A 74 6.78 -6.90 -7.08
N SER A 75 7.90 -6.25 -7.47
CA SER A 75 7.92 -4.83 -7.83
C SER A 75 9.09 -4.49 -8.77
N PRO A 76 9.05 -3.32 -9.43
CA PRO A 76 10.20 -2.80 -10.18
C PRO A 76 11.41 -2.48 -9.28
N TYR A 77 11.21 -2.40 -7.97
CA TYR A 77 12.22 -1.97 -7.00
C TYR A 77 12.77 -3.12 -6.14
N ASP A 78 12.51 -4.37 -6.50
CA ASP A 78 12.87 -5.54 -5.70
C ASP A 78 14.35 -5.58 -5.30
N GLU A 79 15.26 -5.23 -6.20
CA GLU A 79 16.69 -5.22 -5.90
C GLU A 79 17.06 -4.18 -4.84
N LEU A 80 16.47 -2.99 -4.92
CA LEU A 80 16.64 -1.94 -3.91
C LEU A 80 16.01 -2.36 -2.58
N ILE A 81 14.81 -2.93 -2.62
CA ILE A 81 14.11 -3.41 -1.43
C ILE A 81 14.91 -4.53 -0.76
N LYS A 82 15.42 -5.51 -1.50
CA LYS A 82 16.27 -6.57 -0.97
C LYS A 82 17.57 -6.02 -0.34
N LYS A 83 18.19 -5.04 -0.99
CA LYS A 83 19.40 -4.38 -0.46
C LYS A 83 19.13 -3.77 0.92
N TYR A 84 18.07 -2.97 1.06
CA TYR A 84 17.78 -2.24 2.29
C TYR A 84 17.06 -3.10 3.35
N SER A 85 16.31 -4.14 2.96
CA SER A 85 15.75 -5.10 3.90
C SER A 85 16.86 -5.90 4.60
N LYS A 86 17.89 -6.30 3.86
CA LYS A 86 19.07 -6.96 4.42
C LYS A 86 19.82 -6.05 5.41
N PHE A 87 19.91 -4.76 5.09
CA PHE A 87 20.54 -3.75 5.97
C PHE A 87 19.81 -3.63 7.31
N ILE A 88 18.47 -3.65 7.33
CA ILE A 88 17.68 -3.54 8.57
C ILE A 88 17.35 -4.89 9.22
N GLY A 89 17.79 -6.00 8.62
CA GLY A 89 17.58 -7.35 9.13
C GLY A 89 16.12 -7.84 8.99
N TRP A 90 15.37 -7.36 8.03
CA TRP A 90 13.98 -7.75 7.75
C TRP A 90 13.87 -8.67 6.55
N ASP A 91 12.81 -9.49 6.51
CA ASP A 91 12.43 -10.16 5.27
C ASP A 91 12.06 -9.12 4.21
N TRP A 92 12.63 -9.25 3.02
CA TRP A 92 12.43 -8.30 1.93
C TRP A 92 10.96 -8.22 1.48
N ARG A 93 10.20 -9.31 1.63
CA ARG A 93 8.76 -9.33 1.31
C ARG A 93 7.96 -8.47 2.28
N LEU A 94 8.37 -8.42 3.54
CA LEU A 94 7.77 -7.52 4.52
C LEU A 94 8.04 -6.06 4.15
N LEU A 95 9.28 -5.71 3.79
CA LEU A 95 9.59 -4.34 3.35
C LEU A 95 8.86 -4.00 2.03
N THR A 96 8.73 -4.96 1.10
CA THR A 96 7.93 -4.81 -0.12
C THR A 96 6.46 -4.49 0.21
N SER A 97 5.90 -5.17 1.21
CA SER A 97 4.52 -4.92 1.66
C SER A 97 4.35 -3.52 2.25
N VAL A 98 5.35 -3.02 2.98
CA VAL A 98 5.35 -1.63 3.48
C VAL A 98 5.37 -0.65 2.31
N VAL A 99 6.29 -0.79 1.36
CA VAL A 99 6.36 0.08 0.17
C VAL A 99 5.05 0.06 -0.61
N TYR A 100 4.46 -1.12 -0.78
CA TYR A 100 3.17 -1.26 -1.44
C TYR A 100 2.06 -0.53 -0.68
N GLN A 101 2.00 -0.66 0.63
CA GLN A 101 0.99 -0.01 1.47
C GLN A 101 1.11 1.51 1.43
N GLU A 102 2.34 2.04 1.43
CA GLU A 102 2.61 3.48 1.45
C GLU A 102 2.30 4.17 0.11
N SER A 103 2.68 3.57 -1.00
CA SER A 103 2.63 4.24 -2.30
C SER A 103 2.07 3.42 -3.46
N ARG A 104 1.77 2.13 -3.26
CA ARG A 104 1.51 1.20 -4.36
C ARG A 104 2.64 1.19 -5.40
N PHE A 105 3.89 1.31 -4.95
CA PHE A 105 5.09 1.45 -5.78
C PHE A 105 5.13 2.71 -6.65
N SER A 106 4.38 3.76 -6.31
CA SER A 106 4.37 5.02 -7.07
C SER A 106 5.40 6.00 -6.50
N MET A 107 6.44 6.32 -7.27
CA MET A 107 7.39 7.38 -6.92
C MET A 107 6.75 8.77 -6.85
N GLY A 108 5.72 9.01 -7.63
CA GLY A 108 4.97 10.27 -7.64
C GLY A 108 3.91 10.39 -6.55
N ALA A 109 3.81 9.41 -5.62
CA ALA A 109 2.85 9.48 -4.55
C ALA A 109 3.18 10.62 -3.59
N GLN A 110 2.18 11.46 -3.31
CA GLN A 110 2.25 12.54 -2.33
C GLN A 110 1.00 12.52 -1.46
N SER A 111 1.20 12.55 -0.16
CA SER A 111 0.10 12.63 0.80
C SER A 111 -0.31 14.08 1.07
N SER A 112 -1.49 14.27 1.69
CA SER A 112 -1.95 15.58 2.17
C SER A 112 -1.09 16.16 3.31
N ARG A 113 -0.16 15.37 3.85
CA ARG A 113 0.77 15.76 4.93
C ARG A 113 2.21 15.86 4.43
N ASP A 114 2.41 16.10 3.13
CA ASP A 114 3.70 16.28 2.46
C ASP A 114 4.68 15.08 2.57
N ALA A 115 4.12 13.87 2.74
CA ALA A 115 4.91 12.66 2.61
C ALA A 115 5.04 12.28 1.13
N LEU A 116 6.23 11.86 0.70
CA LEU A 116 6.62 11.71 -0.71
C LEU A 116 7.19 10.32 -1.02
N GLY A 117 6.90 9.85 -2.21
CA GLY A 117 7.56 8.73 -2.87
C GLY A 117 7.17 7.34 -2.34
N LEU A 118 8.01 6.36 -2.62
CA LEU A 118 7.76 4.93 -2.41
C LEU A 118 7.42 4.57 -0.96
N MET A 119 8.08 5.19 0.00
CA MET A 119 7.90 4.93 1.42
C MET A 119 7.27 6.10 2.17
N GLN A 120 6.65 7.04 1.44
CA GLN A 120 5.95 8.20 2.02
C GLN A 120 6.76 8.95 3.07
N ILE A 121 7.98 9.34 2.71
CA ILE A 121 8.91 10.02 3.61
C ILE A 121 8.67 11.52 3.60
N LYS A 122 8.60 12.13 4.77
CA LYS A 122 8.55 13.59 4.91
C LYS A 122 9.92 14.20 4.71
N SER A 123 9.96 15.44 4.19
CA SER A 123 11.22 16.18 3.99
C SER A 123 12.05 16.30 5.27
N SER A 124 11.40 16.51 6.42
CA SER A 124 12.10 16.55 7.73
C SER A 124 12.75 15.21 8.08
N THR A 125 12.10 14.10 7.77
CA THR A 125 12.67 12.75 7.98
C THR A 125 13.83 12.49 7.04
N ALA A 126 13.71 12.89 5.77
CA ALA A 126 14.80 12.78 4.80
C ALA A 126 16.03 13.59 5.26
N GLN A 127 15.81 14.82 5.69
CA GLN A 127 16.86 15.69 6.21
C GLN A 127 17.56 15.10 7.46
N TYR A 128 16.79 14.49 8.36
CA TYR A 128 17.34 13.82 9.54
C TYR A 128 18.33 12.68 9.19
N TYR A 129 18.15 12.06 8.03
CA TYR A 129 19.02 10.99 7.52
C TYR A 129 20.01 11.46 6.44
N ASP A 130 20.22 12.75 6.27
CA ASP A 130 21.09 13.33 5.24
C ASP A 130 20.72 12.87 3.80
N ILE A 131 19.44 12.71 3.53
CA ILE A 131 18.93 12.34 2.22
C ILE A 131 18.60 13.61 1.44
N ASN A 132 19.41 13.91 0.44
CA ASN A 132 19.30 15.15 -0.35
C ASN A 132 18.28 15.08 -1.48
N ASN A 133 17.96 13.88 -1.98
CA ASN A 133 17.00 13.70 -3.07
C ASN A 133 15.97 12.62 -2.75
N ILE A 134 14.86 13.05 -2.17
CA ILE A 134 13.74 12.16 -1.80
C ILE A 134 12.96 11.62 -3.02
N TYR A 135 13.16 12.23 -4.21
CA TYR A 135 12.52 11.82 -5.46
C TYR A 135 13.31 10.71 -6.18
N ASP A 136 14.51 10.39 -5.70
CA ASP A 136 15.26 9.24 -6.17
C ASP A 136 14.73 7.96 -5.49
N PRO A 137 14.40 6.89 -6.24
CA PRO A 137 13.83 5.66 -5.68
C PRO A 137 14.72 5.02 -4.61
N GLU A 138 16.02 4.97 -4.86
CA GLU A 138 16.97 4.38 -3.91
C GLU A 138 17.08 5.20 -2.64
N MET A 139 17.17 6.51 -2.76
CA MET A 139 17.24 7.41 -1.61
C MET A 139 15.96 7.40 -0.79
N ASN A 140 14.80 7.28 -1.44
CA ASN A 140 13.52 7.18 -0.77
C ASN A 140 13.39 5.87 0.04
N ILE A 141 13.73 4.73 -0.57
CA ILE A 141 13.73 3.43 0.13
C ILE A 141 14.77 3.42 1.25
N LYS A 142 15.96 4.00 1.04
CA LYS A 142 17.00 4.15 2.07
C LYS A 142 16.48 4.93 3.27
N ALA A 143 15.87 6.09 3.05
CA ALA A 143 15.31 6.91 4.13
C ALA A 143 14.27 6.16 4.95
N GLY A 144 13.34 5.46 4.27
CA GLY A 144 12.31 4.64 4.92
C GLY A 144 12.90 3.48 5.72
N ALA A 145 13.88 2.77 5.16
CA ALA A 145 14.57 1.68 5.85
C ALA A 145 15.31 2.17 7.11
N LEU A 146 16.04 3.29 7.01
CA LEU A 146 16.70 3.91 8.17
C LEU A 146 15.68 4.31 9.25
N HIS A 147 14.53 4.84 8.85
CA HIS A 147 13.46 5.20 9.78
C HIS A 147 12.86 3.97 10.48
N LEU A 148 12.58 2.91 9.75
CA LEU A 148 12.14 1.64 10.32
C LEU A 148 13.17 1.04 11.27
N GLN A 149 14.46 1.10 10.92
CA GLN A 149 15.54 0.63 11.79
C GLN A 149 15.61 1.42 13.10
N ARG A 150 15.51 2.75 13.03
CA ARG A 150 15.49 3.62 14.21
C ARG A 150 14.31 3.25 15.12
N LEU A 151 13.11 3.15 14.57
CA LEU A 151 11.91 2.77 15.34
C LEU A 151 12.05 1.36 15.94
N SER A 152 12.55 0.40 15.19
CA SER A 152 12.83 -0.95 15.69
C SER A 152 13.78 -0.94 16.88
N ASN A 153 14.82 -0.12 16.82
CA ASN A 153 15.77 0.01 17.94
C ASN A 153 15.14 0.64 19.19
N ILE A 154 14.13 1.50 19.04
CA ILE A 154 13.36 2.03 20.17
C ILE A 154 12.61 0.88 20.86
N TYR A 155 11.87 0.06 20.09
CA TYR A 155 11.03 -0.99 20.67
C TYR A 155 11.80 -2.23 21.17
N LYS A 156 13.05 -2.45 20.73
CA LYS A 156 13.94 -3.45 21.32
C LYS A 156 14.22 -3.20 22.81
N ARG A 157 14.12 -1.96 23.27
CA ARG A 157 14.35 -1.60 24.70
C ARG A 157 13.26 -2.12 25.63
N TYR A 158 12.09 -2.46 25.09
CA TYR A 158 10.94 -2.94 25.87
C TYR A 158 10.97 -4.46 26.11
N GLN A 159 12.02 -5.17 25.70
CA GLN A 159 12.15 -6.63 25.86
C GLN A 159 11.02 -7.43 25.17
N PHE A 160 10.41 -6.85 24.15
CA PHE A 160 9.43 -7.54 23.32
C PHE A 160 10.08 -8.63 22.48
N ASP A 161 9.31 -9.68 22.14
CA ASP A 161 9.73 -10.65 21.14
C ASP A 161 9.86 -10.00 19.74
N SER A 162 10.56 -10.66 18.85
CA SER A 162 10.87 -10.14 17.51
C SER A 162 9.62 -9.75 16.71
N LEU A 163 8.52 -10.51 16.87
CA LEU A 163 7.27 -10.24 16.17
C LEU A 163 6.59 -8.98 16.70
N ASN A 164 6.58 -8.78 18.02
CA ASN A 164 6.01 -7.60 18.64
C ASN A 164 6.87 -6.35 18.35
N ILE A 165 8.20 -6.47 18.31
CA ILE A 165 9.07 -5.37 17.85
C ILE A 165 8.66 -4.92 16.43
N ILE A 166 8.46 -5.84 15.50
CA ILE A 166 8.01 -5.52 14.14
C ILE A 166 6.64 -4.81 14.16
N LYS A 167 5.67 -5.34 14.92
CA LYS A 167 4.32 -4.75 15.02
C LYS A 167 4.36 -3.31 15.55
N PHE A 168 5.08 -3.07 16.65
CA PHE A 168 5.21 -1.73 17.22
C PHE A 168 5.98 -0.79 16.29
N THR A 169 7.01 -1.28 15.60
CA THR A 169 7.72 -0.52 14.57
C THR A 169 6.80 -0.05 13.45
N LEU A 170 5.98 -0.97 12.91
CA LEU A 170 5.03 -0.64 11.84
C LEU A 170 3.92 0.30 12.33
N ALA A 171 3.42 0.09 13.54
CA ALA A 171 2.44 0.99 14.15
C ALA A 171 2.99 2.41 14.33
N ALA A 172 4.23 2.53 14.80
CA ALA A 172 4.90 3.82 14.98
C ALA A 172 5.26 4.49 13.65
N TYR A 173 5.64 3.72 12.64
CA TYR A 173 5.88 4.24 11.30
C TYR A 173 4.63 4.92 10.73
N ASN A 174 3.47 4.28 10.91
CA ASN A 174 2.19 4.79 10.41
C ASN A 174 1.60 5.91 11.27
N ALA A 175 1.56 5.74 12.60
CA ALA A 175 0.86 6.64 13.52
C ALA A 175 1.75 7.66 14.22
N GLY A 176 3.08 7.47 14.15
CA GLY A 176 4.07 8.25 14.88
C GLY A 176 4.46 7.63 16.23
N GLU A 177 5.75 7.66 16.55
CA GLU A 177 6.33 7.02 17.75
C GLU A 177 5.70 7.53 19.05
N GLY A 178 5.54 8.83 19.21
CA GLY A 178 4.97 9.40 20.45
C GLY A 178 3.56 8.94 20.76
N ARG A 179 2.75 8.66 19.73
CA ARG A 179 1.41 8.09 19.95
C ARG A 179 1.48 6.65 20.43
N ILE A 180 2.37 5.86 19.87
CA ILE A 180 2.55 4.45 20.27
C ILE A 180 3.14 4.36 21.66
N ASP A 181 4.13 5.20 22.01
CA ASP A 181 4.71 5.26 23.33
C ASP A 181 3.66 5.60 24.39
N ASN A 182 2.80 6.59 24.15
CA ASN A 182 1.65 6.91 25.03
C ASN A 182 0.71 5.72 25.21
N CYS A 183 0.42 4.96 24.14
CA CYS A 183 -0.42 3.75 24.25
C CYS A 183 0.25 2.67 25.09
N ILE A 184 1.57 2.50 24.98
CA ILE A 184 2.32 1.54 25.79
C ILE A 184 2.31 1.96 27.26
N ASP A 185 2.47 3.23 27.57
CA ASP A 185 2.49 3.72 28.95
C ASP A 185 1.12 3.58 29.60
N VAL A 186 0.03 3.92 28.91
CA VAL A 186 -1.34 3.65 29.40
C VAL A 186 -1.57 2.16 29.65
N ALA A 187 -1.07 1.28 28.76
CA ALA A 187 -1.24 -0.16 28.93
C ALA A 187 -0.44 -0.77 30.10
N LYS A 188 0.59 -0.07 30.61
CA LYS A 188 1.35 -0.50 31.80
C LYS A 188 0.68 -0.07 33.10
N GLU A 189 -0.19 0.94 33.05
CA GLU A 189 -0.90 1.44 34.22
C GLU A 189 -2.16 0.60 34.55
N HIS A 190 -2.56 -0.30 33.66
CA HIS A 190 -3.71 -1.20 33.77
C HIS A 190 -3.32 -2.67 33.75
#